data_3ae3630d9371f02b3d2c7b13acb3cef4
#
_entry.id   3ae3630d9371f02b3d2c7b13acb3cef4
#
_cell.length_a   1.000
_cell.length_b   1.000
_cell.length_c   1.000
_cell.angle_alpha   90.00
_cell.angle_beta   90.00
_cell.angle_gamma   90.00
#
_symmetry.space_group_name_H-M   'P 1'
#
loop_
_entity.id
_entity.type
_entity.pdbx_description
1 polymer ?
#
loop_
_entity_poly.entity_id
_entity_poly.type
_entity_poly.pdbx_seq_one_letter_code
_entity_poly.pdbx_strand_id
1 'polypeptide(L)'
;MKGAARLAQSLQQAMTAHRDGQLDTAEPLYRRVLKLQHAHPDALHYLGVLLHQRGRGDEAVILLDRALRLTPLHADAHCNLGNIHKEHARHAEAEACYRRALALAPDHPQALGNLAIVLEALERVDEAREAYQAWLARMPADARGHYQFGRFLCSHPRECADVEQAVEHFRGAFALDAGQLRVLEALGMALYGLERIEEAAAVYRDWAAREQDNPIPRHMLAACGAAEAPARAGDDYVRELFDGFAASFDEQLVKNLGYRAPQALIDVLAPVLAMKHEGEREGEAAGLDILDAGCGTGLCGPLLRAHARELSGVDLSEGMLDQARRRGGYDRLVNAELTAFLQAHPQSWDLIVSADTLVYFGALEALLAAAHAALRPGGHFAFSVETLPGEAAGHALSPSGRYRHGRAYLDAVLAGAGFVEVHFEAKALRREAGRWVDGGVVRARRAH
;
A
#
# COMPACT_ATOMS: atom_id res chain seq x y z
N MET A 1 18.46 53.51 12.19
CA MET A 1 18.89 53.03 10.87
C MET A 1 19.81 51.79 10.95
N LYS A 2 20.91 51.75 11.75
CA LYS A 2 21.82 50.59 11.82
C LYS A 2 21.17 49.27 12.33
N GLY A 3 20.15 49.33 13.21
CA GLY A 3 19.47 48.15 13.74
C GLY A 3 18.56 47.45 12.70
N ALA A 4 17.78 48.21 11.94
CA ALA A 4 16.91 47.70 10.89
C ALA A 4 17.70 47.04 9.74
N ALA A 5 18.84 47.66 9.34
CA ALA A 5 19.72 47.09 8.33
C ALA A 5 20.33 45.74 8.78
N ARG A 6 20.73 45.60 10.06
CA ARG A 6 21.25 44.35 10.62
C ARG A 6 20.18 43.27 10.68
N LEU A 7 18.94 43.62 11.01
CA LEU A 7 17.82 42.69 11.06
C LEU A 7 17.49 42.15 9.67
N ALA A 8 17.36 43.02 8.66
CA ALA A 8 17.16 42.65 7.27
C ALA A 8 18.30 41.75 6.74
N GLN A 9 19.55 42.07 7.06
CA GLN A 9 20.70 41.26 6.69
C GLN A 9 20.65 39.86 7.34
N SER A 10 20.31 39.76 8.63
CA SER A 10 20.18 38.47 9.32
C SER A 10 19.05 37.63 8.76
N LEU A 11 17.90 38.24 8.40
CA LEU A 11 16.81 37.54 7.74
C LEU A 11 17.22 36.99 6.37
N GLN A 12 17.87 37.83 5.56
CA GLN A 12 18.33 37.44 4.23
C GLN A 12 19.35 36.28 4.31
N GLN A 13 20.28 36.31 5.27
CA GLN A 13 21.22 35.22 5.52
C GLN A 13 20.48 33.93 5.93
N ALA A 14 19.48 34.05 6.81
CA ALA A 14 18.66 32.90 7.21
C ALA A 14 17.91 32.26 6.04
N MET A 15 17.28 33.10 5.19
CA MET A 15 16.55 32.63 3.99
C MET A 15 17.51 31.99 2.98
N THR A 16 18.69 32.52 2.78
CA THR A 16 19.69 31.92 1.90
C THR A 16 20.16 30.57 2.43
N ALA A 17 20.54 30.48 3.70
CA ALA A 17 20.95 29.22 4.32
C ALA A 17 19.82 28.17 4.28
N HIS A 18 18.58 28.59 4.50
CA HIS A 18 17.40 27.72 4.41
C HIS A 18 17.20 27.16 3.00
N ARG A 19 17.24 28.01 1.99
CA ARG A 19 17.14 27.62 0.57
C ARG A 19 18.25 26.64 0.15
N ASP A 20 19.46 26.85 0.70
CA ASP A 20 20.65 26.02 0.42
C ASP A 20 20.64 24.70 1.26
N GLY A 21 19.54 24.40 1.98
CA GLY A 21 19.39 23.19 2.79
C GLY A 21 20.16 23.20 4.12
N GLN A 22 20.80 24.31 4.47
CA GLN A 22 21.60 24.45 5.69
C GLN A 22 20.71 24.78 6.90
N LEU A 23 19.83 23.85 7.27
CA LEU A 23 18.81 24.09 8.31
C LEU A 23 19.41 24.42 9.68
N ASP A 24 20.56 23.81 10.03
CA ASP A 24 21.27 24.11 11.30
C ASP A 24 21.84 25.54 11.37
N THR A 25 22.16 26.09 10.23
CA THR A 25 22.60 27.49 10.12
C THR A 25 21.40 28.45 10.08
N ALA A 26 20.33 28.09 9.40
CA ALA A 26 19.17 28.95 9.21
C ALA A 26 18.38 29.18 10.50
N GLU A 27 18.12 28.11 11.29
CA GLU A 27 17.30 28.18 12.50
C GLU A 27 17.76 29.22 13.52
N PRO A 28 19.03 29.23 13.96
CA PRO A 28 19.50 30.23 14.90
C PRO A 28 19.44 31.66 14.34
N LEU A 29 19.59 31.84 13.04
CA LEU A 29 19.47 33.16 12.41
C LEU A 29 18.01 33.66 12.45
N TYR A 30 16.99 32.81 12.10
CA TYR A 30 15.59 33.19 12.27
C TYR A 30 15.24 33.47 13.73
N ARG A 31 15.70 32.64 14.68
CA ARG A 31 15.49 32.87 16.11
C ARG A 31 16.14 34.19 16.60
N ARG A 32 17.29 34.56 16.04
CA ARG A 32 17.93 35.84 16.32
C ARG A 32 17.10 37.02 15.82
N VAL A 33 16.53 36.93 14.61
CA VAL A 33 15.58 37.93 14.10
C VAL A 33 14.40 38.09 15.04
N LEU A 34 13.80 36.99 15.49
CA LEU A 34 12.65 36.99 16.40
C LEU A 34 12.98 37.47 17.82
N LYS A 35 14.23 37.30 18.28
CA LYS A 35 14.69 37.93 19.54
C LYS A 35 14.75 39.47 19.46
N LEU A 36 15.05 40.00 18.28
CA LEU A 36 15.10 41.45 18.05
C LEU A 36 13.72 42.03 17.72
N GLN A 37 12.91 41.27 17.00
CA GLN A 37 11.56 41.66 16.59
C GLN A 37 10.62 40.46 16.71
N HIS A 38 9.95 40.31 17.84
CA HIS A 38 9.11 39.14 18.19
C HIS A 38 7.93 38.91 17.23
N ALA A 39 7.47 39.94 16.55
CA ALA A 39 6.36 39.97 15.62
C ALA A 39 6.84 40.19 14.16
N HIS A 40 7.96 39.61 13.76
CA HIS A 40 8.43 39.67 12.39
C HIS A 40 7.75 38.57 11.56
N PRO A 41 6.79 38.88 10.66
CA PRO A 41 5.95 37.88 10.00
C PRO A 41 6.78 36.89 9.17
N ASP A 42 7.72 37.37 8.34
CA ASP A 42 8.53 36.47 7.49
C ASP A 42 9.43 35.55 8.32
N ALA A 43 10.01 36.04 9.41
CA ALA A 43 10.84 35.20 10.26
C ALA A 43 10.01 34.12 10.98
N LEU A 44 8.77 34.44 11.38
CA LEU A 44 7.81 33.46 11.93
C LEU A 44 7.44 32.43 10.88
N HIS A 45 7.10 32.88 9.66
CA HIS A 45 6.72 32.02 8.56
C HIS A 45 7.85 31.05 8.19
N TYR A 46 9.02 31.55 7.83
CA TYR A 46 10.13 30.71 7.38
C TYR A 46 10.70 29.81 8.48
N LEU A 47 10.69 30.28 9.75
CA LEU A 47 11.06 29.40 10.87
C LEU A 47 10.01 28.28 11.05
N GLY A 48 8.73 28.58 10.87
CA GLY A 48 7.67 27.57 10.87
C GLY A 48 7.89 26.52 9.79
N VAL A 49 8.17 26.93 8.55
CA VAL A 49 8.49 26.01 7.45
C VAL A 49 9.72 25.15 7.76
N LEU A 50 10.79 25.74 8.28
CA LEU A 50 12.01 25.03 8.67
C LEU A 50 11.74 23.98 9.77
N LEU A 51 10.97 24.34 10.80
CA LEU A 51 10.62 23.41 11.87
C LEU A 51 9.79 22.23 11.37
N HIS A 52 8.86 22.48 10.45
CA HIS A 52 8.12 21.45 9.78
C HIS A 52 9.04 20.46 9.02
N GLN A 53 10.00 20.98 8.23
CA GLN A 53 11.01 20.15 7.54
C GLN A 53 11.85 19.30 8.50
N ARG A 54 11.98 19.72 9.77
CA ARG A 54 12.65 18.97 10.84
C ARG A 54 11.74 18.02 11.62
N GLY A 55 10.50 17.82 11.18
CA GLY A 55 9.52 16.96 11.87
C GLY A 55 8.92 17.59 13.15
N ARG A 56 9.12 18.91 13.38
CA ARG A 56 8.58 19.65 14.54
C ARG A 56 7.29 20.37 14.18
N GLY A 57 6.31 19.59 13.67
CA GLY A 57 5.08 20.13 13.09
C GLY A 57 4.24 20.96 14.06
N ASP A 58 4.10 20.58 15.33
CA ASP A 58 3.30 21.33 16.30
C ASP A 58 3.89 22.73 16.58
N GLU A 59 5.21 22.84 16.68
CA GLU A 59 5.87 24.13 16.84
C GLU A 59 5.72 24.98 15.57
N ALA A 60 5.78 24.35 14.40
CA ALA A 60 5.60 25.02 13.12
C ALA A 60 4.18 25.63 13.01
N VAL A 61 3.12 24.90 13.41
CA VAL A 61 1.74 25.41 13.43
C VAL A 61 1.65 26.69 14.28
N ILE A 62 2.21 26.68 15.49
CA ILE A 62 2.19 27.86 16.38
C ILE A 62 2.83 29.09 15.71
N LEU A 63 3.97 28.90 15.01
CA LEU A 63 4.66 29.99 14.36
C LEU A 63 3.92 30.50 13.13
N LEU A 64 3.39 29.60 12.29
CA LEU A 64 2.59 29.96 11.12
C LEU A 64 1.30 30.68 11.49
N ASP A 65 0.58 30.22 12.52
CA ASP A 65 -0.59 30.91 13.06
C ASP A 65 -0.25 32.33 13.55
N ARG A 66 0.89 32.50 14.19
CA ARG A 66 1.36 33.83 14.61
C ARG A 66 1.69 34.70 13.40
N ALA A 67 2.35 34.15 12.38
CA ALA A 67 2.63 34.86 11.13
C ALA A 67 1.35 35.31 10.45
N LEU A 68 0.35 34.42 10.33
CA LEU A 68 -0.94 34.69 9.70
C LEU A 68 -1.80 35.70 10.48
N ARG A 69 -1.68 35.77 11.80
CA ARG A 69 -2.31 36.84 12.59
C ARG A 69 -1.75 38.23 12.25
N LEU A 70 -0.47 38.28 11.86
CA LEU A 70 0.19 39.54 11.45
C LEU A 70 -0.01 39.85 9.96
N THR A 71 -0.04 38.84 9.14
CA THR A 71 -0.19 38.94 7.66
C THR A 71 -1.27 37.96 7.15
N PRO A 72 -2.57 38.25 7.37
CA PRO A 72 -3.67 37.34 7.03
C PRO A 72 -3.82 37.06 5.53
N LEU A 73 -3.22 37.90 4.69
CA LEU A 73 -3.30 37.83 3.23
C LEU A 73 -2.07 37.13 2.61
N HIS A 74 -1.39 36.25 3.32
CA HIS A 74 -0.20 35.55 2.83
C HIS A 74 -0.56 34.13 2.34
N ALA A 75 -0.73 33.97 1.02
CA ALA A 75 -1.18 32.70 0.42
C ALA A 75 -0.24 31.52 0.75
N ASP A 76 1.09 31.70 0.60
CA ASP A 76 2.06 30.64 0.90
C ASP A 76 2.02 30.21 2.37
N ALA A 77 1.78 31.13 3.31
CA ALA A 77 1.70 30.78 4.72
C ALA A 77 0.45 29.96 5.02
N HIS A 78 -0.70 30.27 4.41
CA HIS A 78 -1.89 29.41 4.46
C HIS A 78 -1.62 28.04 3.82
N CYS A 79 -0.98 27.98 2.67
CA CYS A 79 -0.64 26.71 2.00
C CYS A 79 0.28 25.86 2.88
N ASN A 80 1.34 26.45 3.46
CA ASN A 80 2.28 25.72 4.32
C ASN A 80 1.63 25.22 5.61
N LEU A 81 0.73 26.00 6.21
CA LEU A 81 -0.08 25.55 7.37
C LEU A 81 -0.98 24.37 6.97
N GLY A 82 -1.61 24.44 5.80
CA GLY A 82 -2.40 23.34 5.22
C GLY A 82 -1.58 22.06 5.01
N ASN A 83 -0.32 22.18 4.56
CA ASN A 83 0.58 21.04 4.40
C ASN A 83 0.83 20.32 5.73
N ILE A 84 1.08 21.06 6.80
CA ILE A 84 1.29 20.50 8.13
C ILE A 84 0.01 19.81 8.64
N HIS A 85 -1.15 20.45 8.48
CA HIS A 85 -2.42 19.82 8.86
C HIS A 85 -2.70 18.53 8.07
N LYS A 86 -2.42 18.53 6.76
CA LYS A 86 -2.56 17.33 5.92
C LYS A 86 -1.67 16.18 6.41
N GLU A 87 -0.40 16.43 6.72
CA GLU A 87 0.52 15.41 7.22
C GLU A 87 0.13 14.85 8.60
N HIS A 88 -0.54 15.65 9.41
CA HIS A 88 -1.12 15.22 10.69
C HIS A 88 -2.53 14.62 10.54
N ALA A 89 -2.98 14.30 9.33
CA ALA A 89 -4.31 13.79 9.01
C ALA A 89 -5.47 14.71 9.48
N ARG A 90 -5.20 15.99 9.72
CA ARG A 90 -6.20 17.03 10.05
C ARG A 90 -6.75 17.62 8.75
N HIS A 91 -7.50 16.78 8.01
CA HIS A 91 -7.90 17.08 6.63
C HIS A 91 -8.86 18.27 6.52
N ALA A 92 -9.77 18.48 7.47
CA ALA A 92 -10.70 19.61 7.45
C ALA A 92 -9.99 20.96 7.64
N GLU A 93 -9.01 21.01 8.55
CA GLU A 93 -8.18 22.20 8.76
C GLU A 93 -7.27 22.47 7.54
N ALA A 94 -6.73 21.41 6.93
CA ALA A 94 -5.93 21.52 5.73
C ALA A 94 -6.77 22.10 4.56
N GLU A 95 -7.99 21.62 4.36
CA GLU A 95 -8.92 22.15 3.35
C GLU A 95 -9.16 23.65 3.56
N ALA A 96 -9.49 24.06 4.79
CA ALA A 96 -9.75 25.46 5.10
C ALA A 96 -8.53 26.35 4.72
N CYS A 97 -7.32 25.87 5.04
CA CYS A 97 -6.08 26.57 4.72
C CYS A 97 -5.85 26.67 3.20
N TYR A 98 -6.05 25.59 2.44
CA TYR A 98 -5.87 25.60 0.98
C TYR A 98 -6.92 26.48 0.29
N ARG A 99 -8.19 26.42 0.71
CA ARG A 99 -9.24 27.31 0.18
C ARG A 99 -8.90 28.77 0.45
N ARG A 100 -8.33 29.09 1.63
CA ARG A 100 -7.89 30.45 1.93
C ARG A 100 -6.70 30.87 1.07
N ALA A 101 -5.73 29.99 0.84
CA ALA A 101 -4.60 30.25 -0.06
C ALA A 101 -5.09 30.54 -1.48
N LEU A 102 -6.04 29.73 -2.00
CA LEU A 102 -6.62 29.89 -3.34
C LEU A 102 -7.51 31.13 -3.47
N ALA A 103 -8.19 31.57 -2.41
CA ALA A 103 -8.92 32.82 -2.41
C ALA A 103 -7.99 34.05 -2.56
N LEU A 104 -6.73 33.92 -2.11
CA LEU A 104 -5.71 34.97 -2.21
C LEU A 104 -4.89 34.86 -3.51
N ALA A 105 -4.59 33.64 -3.94
CA ALA A 105 -3.83 33.33 -5.14
C ALA A 105 -4.51 32.16 -5.87
N PRO A 106 -5.45 32.41 -6.80
CA PRO A 106 -6.23 31.38 -7.49
C PRO A 106 -5.41 30.35 -8.27
N ASP A 107 -4.21 30.71 -8.68
CA ASP A 107 -3.30 29.86 -9.46
C ASP A 107 -2.15 29.30 -8.60
N HIS A 108 -2.32 29.26 -7.28
CA HIS A 108 -1.27 28.74 -6.37
C HIS A 108 -1.08 27.23 -6.58
N PRO A 109 0.08 26.78 -7.15
CA PRO A 109 0.22 25.41 -7.65
C PRO A 109 0.03 24.33 -6.60
N GLN A 110 0.68 24.51 -5.45
CA GLN A 110 0.62 23.52 -4.36
C GLN A 110 -0.75 23.47 -3.70
N ALA A 111 -1.43 24.62 -3.57
CA ALA A 111 -2.74 24.67 -2.94
C ALA A 111 -3.81 24.01 -3.80
N LEU A 112 -3.76 24.18 -5.15
CA LEU A 112 -4.65 23.50 -6.09
C LEU A 112 -4.55 21.97 -5.95
N GLY A 113 -3.32 21.43 -6.07
CA GLY A 113 -3.11 20.00 -6.01
C GLY A 113 -3.41 19.40 -4.64
N ASN A 114 -2.98 20.07 -3.57
CA ASN A 114 -3.20 19.56 -2.22
C ASN A 114 -4.66 19.65 -1.77
N LEU A 115 -5.43 20.61 -2.26
CA LEU A 115 -6.88 20.66 -2.03
C LEU A 115 -7.58 19.45 -2.65
N ALA A 116 -7.26 19.09 -3.90
CA ALA A 116 -7.83 17.92 -4.56
C ALA A 116 -7.55 16.62 -3.76
N ILE A 117 -6.29 16.45 -3.34
CA ILE A 117 -5.86 15.28 -2.53
C ILE A 117 -6.58 15.24 -1.17
N VAL A 118 -6.77 16.38 -0.51
CA VAL A 118 -7.44 16.43 0.78
C VAL A 118 -8.94 16.17 0.66
N LEU A 119 -9.58 16.65 -0.41
CA LEU A 119 -10.99 16.35 -0.70
C LEU A 119 -11.20 14.86 -0.98
N GLU A 120 -10.26 14.21 -1.69
CA GLU A 120 -10.24 12.75 -1.86
C GLU A 120 -10.13 12.03 -0.51
N ALA A 121 -9.21 12.44 0.36
CA ALA A 121 -9.05 11.87 1.70
C ALA A 121 -10.27 12.10 2.61
N LEU A 122 -11.06 13.14 2.37
CA LEU A 122 -12.34 13.41 3.05
C LEU A 122 -13.51 12.63 2.41
N GLU A 123 -13.26 11.76 1.45
CA GLU A 123 -14.25 10.98 0.70
C GLU A 123 -15.29 11.85 -0.05
N ARG A 124 -14.96 13.11 -0.31
CA ARG A 124 -15.78 14.07 -1.08
C ARG A 124 -15.45 13.96 -2.56
N VAL A 125 -15.78 12.79 -3.14
CA VAL A 125 -15.34 12.34 -4.47
C VAL A 125 -15.70 13.32 -5.58
N ASP A 126 -16.90 13.91 -5.57
CA ASP A 126 -17.34 14.85 -6.61
C ASP A 126 -16.54 16.16 -6.56
N GLU A 127 -16.35 16.71 -5.36
CA GLU A 127 -15.55 17.93 -5.18
C GLU A 127 -14.06 17.70 -5.45
N ALA A 128 -13.53 16.51 -5.11
CA ALA A 128 -12.17 16.14 -5.46
C ALA A 128 -11.98 16.11 -6.97
N ARG A 129 -12.92 15.52 -7.73
CA ARG A 129 -12.90 15.49 -9.20
C ARG A 129 -12.88 16.90 -9.78
N GLU A 130 -13.75 17.78 -9.30
CA GLU A 130 -13.78 19.19 -9.73
C GLU A 130 -12.46 19.91 -9.42
N ALA A 131 -11.89 19.65 -8.25
CA ALA A 131 -10.61 20.24 -7.84
C ALA A 131 -9.44 19.76 -8.71
N TYR A 132 -9.38 18.45 -9.07
CA TYR A 132 -8.40 17.92 -10.00
C TYR A 132 -8.53 18.55 -11.40
N GLN A 133 -9.76 18.65 -11.91
CA GLN A 133 -10.03 19.31 -13.19
C GLN A 133 -9.63 20.78 -13.15
N ALA A 134 -9.97 21.49 -12.09
CA ALA A 134 -9.58 22.88 -11.89
C ALA A 134 -8.07 23.08 -11.81
N TRP A 135 -7.36 22.14 -11.17
CA TRP A 135 -5.90 22.14 -11.13
C TRP A 135 -5.31 22.05 -12.55
N LEU A 136 -5.70 21.03 -13.32
CA LEU A 136 -5.17 20.82 -14.67
C LEU A 136 -5.63 21.90 -15.69
N ALA A 137 -6.82 22.49 -15.50
CA ALA A 137 -7.27 23.62 -16.33
C ALA A 137 -6.36 24.86 -16.16
N ARG A 138 -5.78 25.04 -14.98
CA ARG A 138 -4.84 26.15 -14.69
C ARG A 138 -3.40 25.79 -15.00
N MET A 139 -3.04 24.53 -14.85
CA MET A 139 -1.68 24.02 -14.98
C MET A 139 -1.63 22.77 -15.88
N PRO A 140 -1.91 22.94 -17.19
CA PRO A 140 -2.03 21.81 -18.12
C PRO A 140 -0.71 21.08 -18.39
N ALA A 141 0.43 21.64 -17.97
CA ALA A 141 1.75 21.02 -18.09
C ALA A 141 2.30 20.54 -16.74
N ASP A 142 1.44 20.28 -15.75
CA ASP A 142 1.85 19.74 -14.46
C ASP A 142 1.81 18.20 -14.48
N ALA A 143 2.99 17.57 -14.62
CA ALA A 143 3.12 16.11 -14.64
C ALA A 143 2.53 15.45 -13.37
N ARG A 144 2.72 16.08 -12.19
CA ARG A 144 2.16 15.61 -10.92
C ARG A 144 0.63 15.68 -10.95
N GLY A 145 0.05 16.75 -11.49
CA GLY A 145 -1.39 16.91 -11.62
C GLY A 145 -2.02 15.83 -12.48
N HIS A 146 -1.43 15.57 -13.64
CA HIS A 146 -1.84 14.47 -14.50
C HIS A 146 -1.76 13.12 -13.81
N TYR A 147 -0.64 12.79 -13.17
CA TYR A 147 -0.48 11.53 -12.45
C TYR A 147 -1.52 11.34 -11.34
N GLN A 148 -1.72 12.35 -10.50
CA GLN A 148 -2.66 12.27 -9.38
C GLN A 148 -4.12 12.17 -9.87
N PHE A 149 -4.49 12.91 -10.90
CA PHE A 149 -5.85 12.81 -11.44
C PHE A 149 -6.09 11.45 -12.11
N GLY A 150 -5.11 10.91 -12.85
CA GLY A 150 -5.18 9.55 -13.39
C GLY A 150 -5.39 8.50 -12.30
N ARG A 151 -4.64 8.59 -11.19
CA ARG A 151 -4.84 7.71 -10.03
C ARG A 151 -6.24 7.84 -9.43
N PHE A 152 -6.69 9.08 -9.22
CA PHE A 152 -8.04 9.35 -8.71
C PHE A 152 -9.12 8.72 -9.60
N LEU A 153 -9.03 8.86 -10.92
CA LEU A 153 -9.98 8.29 -11.86
C LEU A 153 -10.01 6.75 -11.81
N CYS A 154 -8.84 6.11 -11.62
CA CYS A 154 -8.76 4.65 -11.44
C CYS A 154 -9.33 4.19 -10.09
N SER A 155 -9.18 4.98 -9.02
CA SER A 155 -9.66 4.63 -7.67
C SER A 155 -11.17 4.88 -7.51
N HIS A 156 -11.72 5.86 -8.23
CA HIS A 156 -13.12 6.29 -8.13
C HIS A 156 -13.78 6.36 -9.53
N PRO A 157 -13.76 5.26 -10.31
CA PRO A 157 -14.35 5.27 -11.64
C PRO A 157 -15.88 5.32 -11.53
N ARG A 158 -16.52 6.20 -12.28
CA ARG A 158 -17.98 6.21 -12.49
C ARG A 158 -18.35 5.29 -13.64
N GLU A 159 -17.52 5.31 -14.69
CA GLU A 159 -17.68 4.55 -15.93
C GLU A 159 -16.32 4.08 -16.45
N CYS A 160 -16.30 3.13 -17.39
CA CYS A 160 -15.07 2.71 -18.08
C CYS A 160 -14.32 3.89 -18.74
N ALA A 161 -15.05 4.90 -19.21
CA ALA A 161 -14.48 6.12 -19.78
C ALA A 161 -13.55 6.87 -18.82
N ASP A 162 -13.78 6.79 -17.51
CA ASP A 162 -12.87 7.39 -16.53
C ASP A 162 -11.49 6.71 -16.54
N VAL A 163 -11.44 5.39 -16.71
CA VAL A 163 -10.18 4.63 -16.79
C VAL A 163 -9.46 4.93 -18.11
N GLU A 164 -10.20 5.11 -19.22
CA GLU A 164 -9.62 5.56 -20.49
C GLU A 164 -9.01 6.96 -20.34
N GLN A 165 -9.72 7.87 -19.67
CA GLN A 165 -9.20 9.19 -19.36
C GLN A 165 -7.96 9.12 -18.46
N ALA A 166 -7.92 8.21 -17.49
CA ALA A 166 -6.74 7.99 -16.66
C ALA A 166 -5.52 7.56 -17.49
N VAL A 167 -5.69 6.69 -18.48
CA VAL A 167 -4.62 6.31 -19.41
C VAL A 167 -4.03 7.53 -20.12
N GLU A 168 -4.88 8.43 -20.62
CA GLU A 168 -4.40 9.65 -21.28
C GLU A 168 -3.68 10.59 -20.31
N HIS A 169 -4.16 10.70 -19.07
CA HIS A 169 -3.46 11.46 -18.04
C HIS A 169 -2.11 10.86 -17.66
N PHE A 170 -1.99 9.54 -17.52
CA PHE A 170 -0.70 8.88 -17.27
C PHE A 170 0.27 9.07 -18.44
N ARG A 171 -0.20 8.97 -19.69
CA ARG A 171 0.63 9.27 -20.86
C ARG A 171 1.11 10.73 -20.87
N GLY A 172 0.21 11.67 -20.54
CA GLY A 172 0.55 13.07 -20.39
C GLY A 172 1.59 13.33 -19.29
N ALA A 173 1.41 12.71 -18.12
CA ALA A 173 2.37 12.79 -17.01
C ALA A 173 3.76 12.31 -17.43
N PHE A 174 3.84 11.14 -18.08
CA PHE A 174 5.10 10.56 -18.54
C PHE A 174 5.76 11.38 -19.65
N ALA A 175 4.98 11.96 -20.56
CA ALA A 175 5.50 12.84 -21.60
C ALA A 175 6.08 14.15 -21.03
N LEU A 176 5.50 14.67 -19.94
CA LEU A 176 5.98 15.87 -19.26
C LEU A 176 7.20 15.59 -18.35
N ASP A 177 7.25 14.43 -17.74
CA ASP A 177 8.36 14.00 -16.87
C ASP A 177 8.65 12.51 -17.03
N ALA A 178 9.52 12.18 -17.99
CA ALA A 178 9.93 10.80 -18.27
C ALA A 178 10.80 10.15 -17.17
N GLY A 179 11.23 10.91 -16.16
CA GLY A 179 11.92 10.42 -14.96
C GLY A 179 10.99 9.83 -13.92
N GLN A 180 9.70 10.08 -14.03
CA GLN A 180 8.66 9.59 -13.12
C GLN A 180 8.22 8.16 -13.46
N LEU A 181 9.10 7.17 -13.27
CA LEU A 181 8.87 5.78 -13.74
C LEU A 181 7.67 5.08 -13.06
N ARG A 182 7.24 5.52 -11.87
CA ARG A 182 6.01 5.04 -11.24
C ARG A 182 4.74 5.28 -12.06
N VAL A 183 4.80 6.23 -13.01
CA VAL A 183 3.69 6.47 -13.96
C VAL A 183 3.50 5.27 -14.87
N LEU A 184 4.56 4.56 -15.25
CA LEU A 184 4.50 3.38 -16.13
C LEU A 184 3.80 2.20 -15.45
N GLU A 185 3.98 2.03 -14.13
CA GLU A 185 3.23 1.05 -13.35
C GLU A 185 1.72 1.34 -13.40
N ALA A 186 1.34 2.58 -13.04
CA ALA A 186 -0.06 3.00 -13.04
C ALA A 186 -0.70 2.91 -14.44
N LEU A 187 0.05 3.30 -15.48
CA LEU A 187 -0.39 3.19 -16.87
C LEU A 187 -0.62 1.73 -17.29
N GLY A 188 0.32 0.84 -16.97
CA GLY A 188 0.21 -0.58 -17.27
C GLY A 188 -1.00 -1.22 -16.58
N MET A 189 -1.23 -0.90 -15.31
CA MET A 189 -2.39 -1.39 -14.56
C MET A 189 -3.72 -0.83 -15.09
N ALA A 190 -3.77 0.44 -15.49
CA ALA A 190 -4.97 1.02 -16.10
C ALA A 190 -5.30 0.37 -17.46
N LEU A 191 -4.28 0.11 -18.29
CA LEU A 191 -4.42 -0.60 -19.56
C LEU A 191 -4.90 -2.04 -19.34
N TYR A 192 -4.37 -2.73 -18.32
CA TYR A 192 -4.87 -4.04 -17.91
C TYR A 192 -6.36 -3.99 -17.52
N GLY A 193 -6.78 -3.01 -16.73
CA GLY A 193 -8.19 -2.83 -16.34
C GLY A 193 -9.14 -2.63 -17.53
N LEU A 194 -8.62 -2.09 -18.64
CA LEU A 194 -9.31 -1.93 -19.92
C LEU A 194 -9.16 -3.13 -20.87
N GLU A 195 -8.54 -4.23 -20.43
CA GLU A 195 -8.24 -5.44 -21.23
C GLU A 195 -7.30 -5.15 -22.44
N ARG A 196 -6.57 -4.01 -22.43
CA ARG A 196 -5.60 -3.60 -23.46
C ARG A 196 -4.22 -4.19 -23.17
N ILE A 197 -4.15 -5.53 -23.15
CA ILE A 197 -2.99 -6.29 -22.62
C ILE A 197 -1.71 -6.07 -23.45
N GLU A 198 -1.84 -5.95 -24.77
CA GLU A 198 -0.69 -5.72 -25.65
C GLU A 198 -0.03 -4.35 -25.42
N GLU A 199 -0.86 -3.33 -25.13
CA GLU A 199 -0.36 -2.00 -24.80
C GLU A 199 0.25 -1.97 -23.39
N ALA A 200 -0.34 -2.67 -22.42
CA ALA A 200 0.27 -2.85 -21.12
C ALA A 200 1.65 -3.52 -21.21
N ALA A 201 1.78 -4.58 -22.03
CA ALA A 201 3.05 -5.24 -22.29
C ALA A 201 4.08 -4.30 -22.92
N ALA A 202 3.66 -3.41 -23.84
CA ALA A 202 4.57 -2.41 -24.42
C ALA A 202 5.10 -1.41 -23.37
N VAL A 203 4.23 -0.97 -22.45
CA VAL A 203 4.59 -0.09 -21.33
C VAL A 203 5.58 -0.78 -20.39
N TYR A 204 5.31 -2.03 -19.99
CA TYR A 204 6.22 -2.77 -19.10
C TYR A 204 7.56 -3.09 -19.77
N ARG A 205 7.59 -3.26 -21.09
CA ARG A 205 8.84 -3.45 -21.85
C ARG A 205 9.68 -2.17 -21.84
N ASP A 206 9.07 -1.00 -22.03
CA ASP A 206 9.77 0.29 -21.94
C ASP A 206 10.29 0.52 -20.51
N TRP A 207 9.49 0.19 -19.49
CA TRP A 207 9.92 0.30 -18.10
C TRP A 207 11.10 -0.64 -17.78
N ALA A 208 11.02 -1.92 -18.16
CA ALA A 208 12.10 -2.88 -17.95
C ALA A 208 13.41 -2.49 -18.66
N ALA A 209 13.33 -1.80 -19.80
CA ALA A 209 14.50 -1.28 -20.50
C ALA A 209 15.18 -0.12 -19.75
N ARG A 210 14.42 0.69 -18.99
CA ARG A 210 14.90 1.83 -18.22
C ARG A 210 15.41 1.44 -16.84
N GLU A 211 14.80 0.46 -16.20
CA GLU A 211 15.15 -0.05 -14.87
C GLU A 211 15.45 -1.56 -14.97
N GLN A 212 16.65 -1.90 -15.44
CA GLN A 212 17.03 -3.29 -15.68
C GLN A 212 17.08 -4.14 -14.41
N ASP A 213 17.34 -3.54 -13.26
CA ASP A 213 17.41 -4.25 -11.97
C ASP A 213 16.04 -4.35 -11.27
N ASN A 214 15.02 -3.62 -11.76
CA ASN A 214 13.68 -3.68 -11.19
C ASN A 214 12.96 -4.97 -11.60
N PRO A 215 12.55 -5.84 -10.65
CA PRO A 215 11.88 -7.10 -10.98
C PRO A 215 10.42 -6.91 -11.40
N ILE A 216 9.76 -5.79 -11.01
CA ILE A 216 8.33 -5.57 -11.24
C ILE A 216 7.98 -5.59 -12.74
N PRO A 217 8.58 -4.77 -13.61
CA PRO A 217 8.20 -4.76 -15.03
C PRO A 217 8.48 -6.08 -15.73
N ARG A 218 9.51 -6.84 -15.31
CA ARG A 218 9.79 -8.17 -15.89
C ARG A 218 8.71 -9.18 -15.54
N HIS A 219 8.25 -9.20 -14.29
CA HIS A 219 7.16 -10.07 -13.86
C HIS A 219 5.85 -9.70 -14.59
N MET A 220 5.56 -8.40 -14.72
CA MET A 220 4.37 -7.92 -15.42
C MET A 220 4.41 -8.20 -16.93
N LEU A 221 5.58 -8.23 -17.56
CA LEU A 221 5.72 -8.69 -18.93
C LEU A 221 5.32 -10.16 -19.10
N ALA A 222 5.77 -11.03 -18.18
CA ALA A 222 5.36 -12.43 -18.17
C ALA A 222 3.85 -12.57 -17.91
N ALA A 223 3.30 -11.75 -17.01
CA ALA A 223 1.86 -11.69 -16.72
C ALA A 223 1.02 -11.29 -17.94
N CYS A 224 1.54 -10.42 -18.81
CA CYS A 224 0.92 -10.05 -20.07
C CYS A 224 1.14 -11.10 -21.20
N GLY A 225 1.79 -12.24 -20.92
CA GLY A 225 2.12 -13.25 -21.93
C GLY A 225 3.23 -12.86 -22.91
N ALA A 226 3.96 -11.78 -22.63
CA ALA A 226 5.06 -11.27 -23.46
C ALA A 226 6.43 -11.85 -23.08
N ALA A 227 6.49 -12.71 -22.06
CA ALA A 227 7.64 -13.52 -21.64
C ALA A 227 7.14 -14.84 -21.03
N GLU A 228 8.05 -15.80 -20.82
CA GLU A 228 7.71 -17.07 -20.15
C GLU A 228 7.32 -16.80 -18.68
N ALA A 229 6.19 -17.38 -18.26
CA ALA A 229 5.74 -17.27 -16.89
C ALA A 229 6.61 -18.16 -15.98
N PRO A 230 7.20 -17.64 -14.91
CA PRO A 230 7.96 -18.44 -13.96
C PRO A 230 7.04 -19.40 -13.19
N ALA A 231 7.59 -20.46 -12.58
CA ALA A 231 6.81 -21.38 -11.74
C ALA A 231 6.22 -20.69 -10.51
N ARG A 232 6.83 -19.63 -10.01
CA ARG A 232 6.33 -18.72 -8.98
C ARG A 232 6.89 -17.31 -9.17
N ALA A 233 6.26 -16.33 -8.55
CA ALA A 233 6.83 -14.97 -8.50
C ALA A 233 8.21 -15.00 -7.81
N GLY A 234 9.14 -14.22 -8.34
CA GLY A 234 10.48 -14.09 -7.77
C GLY A 234 10.43 -13.44 -6.39
N ASP A 235 11.35 -13.81 -5.49
CA ASP A 235 11.42 -13.24 -4.14
C ASP A 235 11.70 -11.75 -4.16
N ASP A 236 12.50 -11.29 -5.11
CA ASP A 236 12.81 -9.89 -5.36
C ASP A 236 11.57 -9.10 -5.79
N TYR A 237 10.75 -9.68 -6.70
CA TYR A 237 9.48 -9.09 -7.11
C TYR A 237 8.51 -8.93 -5.93
N VAL A 238 8.30 -10.00 -5.16
CA VAL A 238 7.38 -9.99 -4.02
C VAL A 238 7.84 -8.98 -2.97
N ARG A 239 9.15 -8.96 -2.67
CA ARG A 239 9.73 -8.03 -1.69
C ARG A 239 9.58 -6.57 -2.12
N GLU A 240 10.00 -6.24 -3.35
CA GLU A 240 9.92 -4.87 -3.87
C GLU A 240 8.47 -4.37 -3.92
N LEU A 241 7.55 -5.22 -4.38
CA LEU A 241 6.13 -4.89 -4.43
C LEU A 241 5.58 -4.57 -3.04
N PHE A 242 5.81 -5.41 -2.05
CA PHE A 242 5.19 -5.28 -0.74
C PHE A 242 5.90 -4.29 0.18
N ASP A 243 7.21 -4.14 0.10
CA ASP A 243 7.93 -3.09 0.85
C ASP A 243 7.47 -1.70 0.40
N GLY A 244 7.23 -1.49 -0.90
CA GLY A 244 6.68 -0.25 -1.43
C GLY A 244 5.24 0.06 -0.98
N PHE A 245 4.45 -0.98 -0.68
CA PHE A 245 3.04 -0.88 -0.31
C PHE A 245 2.78 -0.89 1.20
N ALA A 246 3.71 -1.35 2.02
CA ALA A 246 3.49 -1.69 3.43
C ALA A 246 2.80 -0.58 4.25
N ALA A 247 3.14 0.69 4.01
CA ALA A 247 2.61 1.82 4.78
C ALA A 247 1.12 2.12 4.49
N SER A 248 0.63 1.82 3.28
CA SER A 248 -0.74 2.12 2.83
C SER A 248 -1.58 0.86 2.59
N PHE A 249 -1.00 -0.32 2.79
CA PHE A 249 -1.59 -1.61 2.41
C PHE A 249 -2.96 -1.85 3.04
N ASP A 250 -3.08 -1.65 4.35
CA ASP A 250 -4.33 -1.89 5.09
C ASP A 250 -5.45 -0.98 4.62
N GLU A 251 -5.14 0.31 4.43
CA GLU A 251 -6.14 1.28 3.96
C GLU A 251 -6.64 0.92 2.57
N GLN A 252 -5.74 0.55 1.67
CA GLN A 252 -6.09 0.16 0.31
C GLN A 252 -6.86 -1.17 0.27
N LEU A 253 -6.42 -2.20 0.99
CA LEU A 253 -7.09 -3.50 0.99
C LEU A 253 -8.47 -3.44 1.65
N VAL A 254 -8.55 -2.90 2.87
CA VAL A 254 -9.77 -2.98 3.66
C VAL A 254 -10.81 -1.98 3.18
N LYS A 255 -10.42 -0.71 2.94
CA LYS A 255 -11.36 0.33 2.54
C LYS A 255 -11.72 0.27 1.05
N ASN A 256 -10.71 0.10 0.17
CA ASN A 256 -10.92 0.26 -1.26
C ASN A 256 -11.27 -1.05 -1.97
N LEU A 257 -10.70 -2.19 -1.54
CA LEU A 257 -10.87 -3.47 -2.21
C LEU A 257 -11.89 -4.39 -1.54
N GLY A 258 -12.43 -4.04 -0.38
CA GLY A 258 -13.42 -4.84 0.35
C GLY A 258 -12.89 -6.24 0.67
N TYR A 259 -11.65 -6.32 1.14
CA TYR A 259 -10.91 -7.55 1.40
C TYR A 259 -11.57 -8.46 2.41
N ARG A 260 -11.80 -9.72 2.05
CA ARG A 260 -12.58 -10.70 2.83
C ARG A 260 -11.84 -12.00 3.12
N ALA A 261 -10.66 -12.22 2.56
CA ALA A 261 -9.97 -13.50 2.68
C ALA A 261 -9.70 -13.92 4.13
N PRO A 262 -9.25 -13.06 5.08
CA PRO A 262 -9.07 -13.46 6.47
C PRO A 262 -10.35 -14.00 7.10
N GLN A 263 -11.47 -13.31 6.97
CA GLN A 263 -12.75 -13.77 7.53
C GLN A 263 -13.25 -15.06 6.86
N ALA A 264 -13.12 -15.17 5.54
CA ALA A 264 -13.51 -16.38 4.80
C ALA A 264 -12.71 -17.62 5.24
N LEU A 265 -11.42 -17.44 5.57
CA LEU A 265 -10.59 -18.51 6.13
C LEU A 265 -11.06 -18.95 7.52
N ILE A 266 -11.41 -18.01 8.40
CA ILE A 266 -11.95 -18.33 9.73
C ILE A 266 -13.29 -19.05 9.61
N ASP A 267 -14.17 -18.63 8.69
CA ASP A 267 -15.48 -19.27 8.47
C ASP A 267 -15.31 -20.74 8.06
N VAL A 268 -14.39 -21.06 7.16
CA VAL A 268 -14.09 -22.44 6.73
C VAL A 268 -13.41 -23.26 7.84
N LEU A 269 -12.68 -22.59 8.73
CA LEU A 269 -12.01 -23.20 9.86
C LEU A 269 -12.92 -23.38 11.09
N ALA A 270 -14.09 -22.77 11.13
CA ALA A 270 -14.99 -22.81 12.30
C ALA A 270 -15.22 -24.23 12.86
N PRO A 271 -15.45 -25.29 12.04
CA PRO A 271 -15.60 -26.66 12.57
C PRO A 271 -14.34 -27.19 13.24
N VAL A 272 -13.13 -26.80 12.76
CA VAL A 272 -11.84 -27.24 13.32
C VAL A 272 -11.57 -26.53 14.64
N LEU A 273 -11.83 -25.22 14.66
CA LEU A 273 -11.60 -24.37 15.83
C LEU A 273 -12.55 -24.75 16.98
N ALA A 274 -13.80 -25.16 16.68
CA ALA A 274 -14.76 -25.61 17.68
C ALA A 274 -14.39 -26.96 18.32
N MET A 275 -13.89 -27.93 17.52
CA MET A 275 -13.61 -29.29 18.03
C MET A 275 -12.44 -29.35 19.01
N LYS A 276 -11.46 -28.44 18.96
CA LYS A 276 -10.27 -28.47 19.83
C LYS A 276 -10.52 -27.86 21.21
N HIS A 277 -11.58 -27.10 21.42
CA HIS A 277 -11.99 -26.66 22.76
C HIS A 277 -12.64 -27.78 23.60
N GLU A 278 -13.11 -28.88 22.98
CA GLU A 278 -13.75 -30.00 23.67
C GLU A 278 -12.77 -31.10 24.14
N GLY A 279 -11.51 -31.05 23.68
CA GLY A 279 -10.49 -32.10 23.92
C GLY A 279 -9.37 -31.74 24.90
N GLU A 280 -9.42 -30.58 25.57
CA GLU A 280 -8.37 -30.11 26.45
C GLU A 280 -8.30 -30.93 27.75
N ARG A 281 -7.13 -31.51 28.05
CA ARG A 281 -6.86 -32.13 29.34
C ARG A 281 -6.52 -31.08 30.38
N GLU A 282 -7.03 -31.27 31.60
CA GLU A 282 -6.65 -30.42 32.74
C GLU A 282 -5.10 -30.38 32.89
N GLY A 283 -4.50 -29.19 32.69
CA GLY A 283 -3.06 -28.95 32.88
C GLY A 283 -2.24 -28.69 31.62
N GLU A 284 -2.79 -28.83 30.41
CA GLU A 284 -2.12 -28.41 29.17
C GLU A 284 -2.52 -26.95 28.81
N ALA A 285 -1.56 -26.17 28.27
CA ALA A 285 -1.85 -24.84 27.79
C ALA A 285 -2.84 -24.93 26.63
N ALA A 286 -4.04 -24.38 26.82
CA ALA A 286 -5.11 -24.38 25.84
C ALA A 286 -4.71 -23.71 24.52
N GLY A 287 -5.14 -24.25 23.37
CA GLY A 287 -4.98 -23.63 22.06
C GLY A 287 -4.05 -24.40 21.12
N LEU A 288 -3.96 -23.87 19.91
CA LEU A 288 -3.22 -24.44 18.78
C LEU A 288 -1.88 -23.75 18.58
N ASP A 289 -0.89 -24.48 18.08
CA ASP A 289 0.26 -23.84 17.44
C ASP A 289 -0.11 -23.48 16.01
N ILE A 290 -0.24 -22.18 15.75
CA ILE A 290 -0.75 -21.65 14.48
C ILE A 290 0.35 -20.90 13.74
N LEU A 291 0.50 -21.19 12.46
CA LEU A 291 1.30 -20.40 11.52
C LEU A 291 0.39 -19.59 10.60
N ASP A 292 0.60 -18.28 10.57
CA ASP A 292 0.09 -17.37 9.53
C ASP A 292 1.15 -17.25 8.45
N ALA A 293 0.93 -17.96 7.34
CA ALA A 293 1.90 -18.17 6.26
C ALA A 293 1.72 -17.11 5.16
N GLY A 294 2.63 -16.16 5.08
CA GLY A 294 2.48 -14.92 4.33
C GLY A 294 1.58 -13.96 5.10
N CYS A 295 1.96 -13.64 6.34
CA CYS A 295 1.10 -12.91 7.28
C CYS A 295 0.88 -11.43 6.90
N GLY A 296 1.70 -10.87 5.99
CA GLY A 296 1.62 -9.48 5.57
C GLY A 296 1.64 -8.52 6.75
N THR A 297 0.70 -7.58 6.78
CA THR A 297 0.52 -6.62 7.89
C THR A 297 -0.17 -7.22 9.12
N GLY A 298 -0.45 -8.52 9.14
CA GLY A 298 -1.02 -9.25 10.27
C GLY A 298 -2.54 -9.16 10.39
N LEU A 299 -3.28 -9.03 9.28
CA LEU A 299 -4.76 -8.95 9.31
C LEU A 299 -5.44 -10.22 9.84
N CYS A 300 -4.84 -11.41 9.67
CA CYS A 300 -5.34 -12.65 10.26
C CYS A 300 -5.05 -12.75 11.77
N GLY A 301 -4.02 -12.08 12.27
CA GLY A 301 -3.55 -12.19 13.65
C GLY A 301 -4.65 -12.03 14.71
N PRO A 302 -5.44 -10.93 14.73
CA PRO A 302 -6.52 -10.76 15.70
C PRO A 302 -7.57 -11.85 15.66
N LEU A 303 -7.84 -12.42 14.47
CA LEU A 303 -8.85 -13.48 14.30
C LEU A 303 -8.34 -14.84 14.78
N LEU A 304 -7.03 -15.09 14.65
CA LEU A 304 -6.39 -16.35 15.02
C LEU A 304 -5.97 -16.39 16.51
N ARG A 305 -5.65 -15.24 17.10
CA ARG A 305 -5.07 -15.13 18.45
C ARG A 305 -5.91 -15.83 19.53
N ALA A 306 -7.24 -15.74 19.44
CA ALA A 306 -8.14 -16.37 20.43
C ALA A 306 -8.07 -17.90 20.44
N HIS A 307 -7.53 -18.51 19.38
CA HIS A 307 -7.44 -19.96 19.20
C HIS A 307 -6.00 -20.47 19.32
N ALA A 308 -5.02 -19.56 19.42
CA ALA A 308 -3.61 -19.92 19.40
C ALA A 308 -3.02 -20.05 20.81
N ARG A 309 -2.31 -21.17 21.05
CA ARG A 309 -1.33 -21.30 22.12
C ARG A 309 -0.09 -20.49 21.75
N GLU A 310 0.45 -20.72 20.54
CA GLU A 310 1.49 -19.93 19.91
C GLU A 310 1.04 -19.49 18.53
N LEU A 311 1.16 -18.20 18.22
CA LEU A 311 0.86 -17.62 16.91
C LEU A 311 2.14 -17.11 16.28
N SER A 312 2.63 -17.82 15.28
CA SER A 312 3.78 -17.41 14.48
C SER A 312 3.32 -16.80 13.14
N GLY A 313 4.00 -15.78 12.68
CA GLY A 313 3.82 -15.21 11.33
C GLY A 313 5.12 -15.29 10.53
N VAL A 314 5.01 -15.59 9.23
CA VAL A 314 6.13 -15.55 8.30
C VAL A 314 5.75 -14.72 7.09
N ASP A 315 6.64 -13.82 6.65
CA ASP A 315 6.49 -13.04 5.43
C ASP A 315 7.86 -12.74 4.82
N LEU A 316 7.87 -12.49 3.51
CA LEU A 316 9.10 -12.17 2.76
C LEU A 316 9.45 -10.67 2.84
N SER A 317 8.46 -9.79 3.09
CA SER A 317 8.63 -8.35 3.20
C SER A 317 8.85 -7.93 4.66
N GLU A 318 9.99 -7.29 4.92
CA GLU A 318 10.26 -6.72 6.25
C GLU A 318 9.35 -5.54 6.55
N GLY A 319 9.00 -4.74 5.53
CA GLY A 319 8.04 -3.64 5.65
C GLY A 319 6.66 -4.11 6.14
N MET A 320 6.19 -5.26 5.64
CA MET A 320 4.95 -5.89 6.08
C MET A 320 5.06 -6.38 7.53
N LEU A 321 6.15 -7.06 7.87
CA LEU A 321 6.39 -7.53 9.24
C LEU A 321 6.47 -6.40 10.25
N ASP A 322 6.98 -5.24 9.89
CA ASP A 322 6.98 -4.05 10.76
C ASP A 322 5.56 -3.56 11.07
N GLN A 323 4.64 -3.64 10.11
CA GLN A 323 3.24 -3.34 10.38
C GLN A 323 2.59 -4.42 11.26
N ALA A 324 2.87 -5.70 11.02
CA ALA A 324 2.41 -6.80 11.86
C ALA A 324 2.91 -6.67 13.32
N ARG A 325 4.17 -6.28 13.53
CA ARG A 325 4.73 -5.98 14.87
C ARG A 325 3.97 -4.84 15.56
N ARG A 326 3.65 -3.77 14.83
CA ARG A 326 2.89 -2.63 15.36
C ARG A 326 1.45 -3.01 15.69
N ARG A 327 0.84 -3.90 14.91
CA ARG A 327 -0.50 -4.43 15.18
C ARG A 327 -0.53 -5.30 16.44
N GLY A 328 0.54 -6.08 16.64
CA GLY A 328 0.67 -7.01 17.75
C GLY A 328 -0.13 -8.31 17.53
N GLY A 329 -0.11 -9.18 18.55
CA GLY A 329 -0.86 -10.44 18.56
C GLY A 329 -0.07 -11.67 18.15
N TYR A 330 1.10 -11.52 17.52
CA TYR A 330 2.02 -12.62 17.22
C TYR A 330 3.05 -12.81 18.33
N ASP A 331 3.33 -14.07 18.67
CA ASP A 331 4.40 -14.43 19.57
C ASP A 331 5.76 -14.41 18.83
N ARG A 332 5.74 -14.75 17.53
CA ARG A 332 6.94 -14.77 16.68
C ARG A 332 6.62 -14.26 15.28
N LEU A 333 7.46 -13.39 14.75
CA LEU A 333 7.44 -12.93 13.35
C LEU A 333 8.80 -13.18 12.70
N VAL A 334 8.80 -13.83 11.52
CA VAL A 334 10.01 -14.27 10.82
C VAL A 334 10.03 -13.76 9.40
N ASN A 335 11.13 -13.12 9.00
CA ASN A 335 11.37 -12.77 7.60
C ASN A 335 12.02 -13.96 6.89
N ALA A 336 11.26 -14.66 6.04
CA ALA A 336 11.75 -15.81 5.30
C ALA A 336 10.90 -16.12 4.06
N GLU A 337 11.49 -16.84 3.10
CA GLU A 337 10.75 -17.47 2.01
C GLU A 337 9.91 -18.63 2.56
N LEU A 338 8.62 -18.64 2.17
CA LEU A 338 7.63 -19.51 2.80
C LEU A 338 7.92 -21.00 2.65
N THR A 339 8.29 -21.47 1.46
CA THR A 339 8.53 -22.90 1.20
C THR A 339 9.75 -23.40 1.98
N ALA A 340 10.82 -22.61 1.97
CA ALA A 340 12.05 -22.94 2.72
C ALA A 340 11.80 -22.91 4.24
N PHE A 341 11.00 -21.95 4.71
CA PHE A 341 10.62 -21.86 6.11
C PHE A 341 9.83 -23.09 6.57
N LEU A 342 8.82 -23.51 5.79
CA LEU A 342 8.03 -24.71 6.10
C LEU A 342 8.87 -25.99 6.09
N GLN A 343 9.80 -26.14 5.13
CA GLN A 343 10.72 -27.28 5.07
C GLN A 343 11.66 -27.38 6.29
N ALA A 344 12.06 -26.24 6.84
CA ALA A 344 12.92 -26.17 8.02
C ALA A 344 12.20 -26.51 9.33
N HIS A 345 10.86 -26.56 9.35
CA HIS A 345 10.06 -26.74 10.55
C HIS A 345 9.04 -27.90 10.43
N PRO A 346 9.49 -29.16 10.30
CA PRO A 346 8.56 -30.28 10.18
C PRO A 346 7.78 -30.50 11.48
N GLN A 347 6.51 -30.89 11.35
CA GLN A 347 5.61 -31.24 12.46
C GLN A 347 5.54 -30.16 13.58
N SER A 348 5.57 -28.90 13.19
CA SER A 348 5.65 -27.79 14.14
C SER A 348 4.29 -27.17 14.44
N TRP A 349 3.31 -27.27 13.53
CA TRP A 349 2.04 -26.60 13.66
C TRP A 349 0.83 -27.55 13.63
N ASP A 350 -0.21 -27.17 14.38
CA ASP A 350 -1.54 -27.79 14.33
C ASP A 350 -2.40 -27.20 13.23
N LEU A 351 -2.16 -25.93 12.91
CA LEU A 351 -2.88 -25.18 11.90
C LEU A 351 -1.94 -24.25 11.13
N ILE A 352 -1.99 -24.31 9.80
CA ILE A 352 -1.35 -23.32 8.92
C ILE A 352 -2.48 -22.57 8.20
N VAL A 353 -2.42 -21.24 8.22
CA VAL A 353 -3.36 -20.35 7.51
C VAL A 353 -2.58 -19.52 6.51
N SER A 354 -3.12 -19.28 5.30
CA SER A 354 -2.47 -18.47 4.28
C SER A 354 -3.48 -17.67 3.48
N ALA A 355 -3.53 -16.38 3.72
CA ALA A 355 -4.46 -15.45 3.07
C ALA A 355 -3.75 -14.72 1.92
N ASP A 356 -4.23 -14.86 0.70
CA ASP A 356 -3.77 -14.17 -0.53
C ASP A 356 -2.25 -14.26 -0.81
N THR A 357 -1.61 -15.33 -0.32
CA THR A 357 -0.18 -15.58 -0.53
C THR A 357 0.06 -16.56 -1.69
N LEU A 358 -0.78 -17.59 -1.79
CA LEU A 358 -0.61 -18.63 -2.83
C LEU A 358 -0.84 -18.10 -4.25
N VAL A 359 -1.42 -16.93 -4.39
CA VAL A 359 -1.56 -16.21 -5.66
C VAL A 359 -0.21 -15.76 -6.26
N TYR A 360 0.89 -15.85 -5.52
CA TYR A 360 2.25 -15.62 -6.01
C TYR A 360 2.99 -16.91 -6.39
N PHE A 361 2.33 -18.06 -6.28
CA PHE A 361 2.84 -19.37 -6.67
C PHE A 361 1.99 -19.92 -7.82
N GLY A 362 2.61 -20.23 -8.97
CA GLY A 362 1.95 -20.95 -10.06
C GLY A 362 1.92 -22.44 -9.74
N ALA A 363 3.10 -23.06 -9.65
CA ALA A 363 3.26 -24.44 -9.23
C ALA A 363 3.19 -24.55 -7.71
N LEU A 364 2.20 -25.30 -7.19
CA LEU A 364 1.94 -25.44 -5.75
C LEU A 364 2.54 -26.71 -5.15
N GLU A 365 3.08 -27.63 -5.93
CA GLU A 365 3.54 -28.97 -5.50
C GLU A 365 4.56 -28.88 -4.36
N ALA A 366 5.60 -28.06 -4.52
CA ALA A 366 6.67 -27.93 -3.52
C ALA A 366 6.16 -27.29 -2.22
N LEU A 367 5.33 -26.25 -2.33
CA LEU A 367 4.75 -25.54 -1.20
C LEU A 367 3.80 -26.45 -0.41
N LEU A 368 2.91 -27.19 -1.09
CA LEU A 368 1.96 -28.08 -0.45
C LEU A 368 2.65 -29.27 0.23
N ALA A 369 3.67 -29.85 -0.41
CA ALA A 369 4.49 -30.86 0.23
C ALA A 369 5.20 -30.35 1.49
N ALA A 370 5.73 -29.13 1.45
CA ALA A 370 6.36 -28.49 2.61
C ALA A 370 5.34 -28.20 3.73
N ALA A 371 4.15 -27.68 3.38
CA ALA A 371 3.08 -27.41 4.32
C ALA A 371 2.58 -28.71 4.99
N HIS A 372 2.40 -29.78 4.20
CA HIS A 372 2.03 -31.08 4.72
C HIS A 372 3.08 -31.62 5.72
N ALA A 373 4.37 -31.52 5.40
CA ALA A 373 5.44 -31.95 6.28
C ALA A 373 5.53 -31.12 7.57
N ALA A 374 5.23 -29.82 7.48
CA ALA A 374 5.28 -28.87 8.59
C ALA A 374 4.11 -29.00 9.57
N LEU A 375 2.98 -29.54 9.14
CA LEU A 375 1.83 -29.83 9.99
C LEU A 375 2.12 -31.07 10.87
N ARG A 376 1.55 -31.09 12.06
CA ARG A 376 1.46 -32.31 12.88
C ARG A 376 0.43 -33.28 12.28
N PRO A 377 0.49 -34.58 12.56
CA PRO A 377 -0.58 -35.52 12.19
C PRO A 377 -1.95 -35.03 12.66
N GLY A 378 -2.94 -35.05 11.77
CA GLY A 378 -4.27 -34.48 12.03
C GLY A 378 -4.38 -32.95 11.94
N GLY A 379 -3.29 -32.25 11.68
CA GLY A 379 -3.25 -30.80 11.50
C GLY A 379 -3.93 -30.35 10.21
N HIS A 380 -4.25 -29.06 10.11
CA HIS A 380 -5.01 -28.50 9.00
C HIS A 380 -4.22 -27.39 8.29
N PHE A 381 -4.39 -27.32 6.97
CA PHE A 381 -3.97 -26.19 6.15
C PHE A 381 -5.18 -25.49 5.54
N ALA A 382 -5.32 -24.19 5.78
CA ALA A 382 -6.36 -23.37 5.16
C ALA A 382 -5.74 -22.21 4.38
N PHE A 383 -6.14 -22.02 3.13
CA PHE A 383 -5.58 -21.00 2.28
C PHE A 383 -6.59 -20.46 1.26
N SER A 384 -6.33 -19.28 0.74
CA SER A 384 -7.07 -18.69 -0.36
C SER A 384 -6.29 -18.74 -1.68
N VAL A 385 -7.01 -18.85 -2.79
CA VAL A 385 -6.48 -18.81 -4.16
C VAL A 385 -7.41 -18.03 -5.07
N GLU A 386 -6.88 -17.44 -6.13
CA GLU A 386 -7.69 -17.02 -7.28
C GLU A 386 -7.96 -18.21 -8.19
N THR A 387 -9.18 -18.29 -8.76
CA THR A 387 -9.59 -19.44 -9.56
C THR A 387 -9.57 -19.12 -11.05
N LEU A 388 -9.19 -20.12 -11.86
CA LEU A 388 -9.41 -20.10 -13.29
C LEU A 388 -10.89 -20.43 -13.59
N PRO A 389 -11.46 -19.81 -14.63
CA PRO A 389 -12.83 -20.15 -15.04
C PRO A 389 -12.91 -21.58 -15.61
N GLY A 390 -14.05 -22.24 -15.38
CA GLY A 390 -14.33 -23.57 -15.90
C GLY A 390 -13.49 -24.67 -15.23
N GLU A 391 -13.26 -25.77 -15.99
CA GLU A 391 -12.54 -26.98 -15.54
C GLU A 391 -11.05 -26.96 -15.91
N ALA A 392 -10.39 -25.80 -15.86
CA ALA A 392 -8.99 -25.73 -16.22
C ALA A 392 -8.11 -26.62 -15.32
N ALA A 393 -7.25 -27.43 -15.96
CA ALA A 393 -6.44 -28.45 -15.28
C ALA A 393 -5.03 -27.97 -14.88
N GLY A 394 -4.82 -26.66 -14.74
CA GLY A 394 -3.50 -26.10 -14.43
C GLY A 394 -3.58 -24.81 -13.67
N HIS A 395 -2.52 -24.03 -13.76
CA HIS A 395 -2.44 -22.67 -13.26
C HIS A 395 -2.01 -21.72 -14.39
N ALA A 396 -2.31 -20.43 -14.23
CA ALA A 396 -1.90 -19.40 -15.18
C ALA A 396 -1.55 -18.11 -14.47
N LEU A 397 -0.51 -17.44 -14.92
CA LEU A 397 -0.20 -16.08 -14.50
C LEU A 397 -1.16 -15.12 -15.20
N SER A 398 -1.94 -14.39 -14.41
CA SER A 398 -2.89 -13.41 -14.89
C SER A 398 -2.19 -12.06 -15.16
N PRO A 399 -2.71 -11.23 -16.07
CA PRO A 399 -2.19 -9.88 -16.28
C PRO A 399 -2.22 -8.96 -15.07
N SER A 400 -2.89 -9.35 -13.98
CA SER A 400 -2.78 -8.71 -12.66
C SER A 400 -1.46 -8.97 -11.93
N GLY A 401 -0.60 -9.82 -12.47
CA GLY A 401 0.65 -10.28 -11.83
C GLY A 401 0.45 -11.42 -10.83
N ARG A 402 -0.77 -11.99 -10.73
CA ARG A 402 -1.11 -13.07 -9.80
C ARG A 402 -1.44 -14.36 -10.54
N TYR A 403 -1.16 -15.48 -9.88
CA TYR A 403 -1.52 -16.81 -10.42
C TYR A 403 -2.95 -17.16 -10.06
N ARG A 404 -3.64 -17.75 -11.03
CA ARG A 404 -4.94 -18.38 -10.88
C ARG A 404 -4.80 -19.88 -11.03
N HIS A 405 -5.58 -20.63 -10.26
CA HIS A 405 -5.50 -22.09 -10.21
C HIS A 405 -6.82 -22.73 -10.62
N GLY A 406 -6.73 -23.74 -11.46
CA GLY A 406 -7.88 -24.58 -11.81
C GLY A 406 -8.27 -25.50 -10.66
N ARG A 407 -9.58 -25.75 -10.48
CA ARG A 407 -10.07 -26.61 -9.42
C ARG A 407 -9.50 -28.03 -9.51
N ALA A 408 -9.49 -28.65 -10.69
CA ALA A 408 -8.93 -29.99 -10.89
C ALA A 408 -7.43 -30.05 -10.55
N TYR A 409 -6.67 -28.99 -10.86
CA TYR A 409 -5.27 -28.89 -10.47
C TYR A 409 -5.11 -28.87 -8.95
N LEU A 410 -5.88 -28.04 -8.23
CA LEU A 410 -5.82 -27.96 -6.77
C LEU A 410 -6.13 -29.32 -6.12
N ASP A 411 -7.15 -30.02 -6.58
CA ASP A 411 -7.50 -31.35 -6.06
C ASP A 411 -6.38 -32.36 -6.29
N ALA A 412 -5.74 -32.34 -7.47
CA ALA A 412 -4.66 -33.25 -7.82
C ALA A 412 -3.39 -32.98 -6.99
N VAL A 413 -2.97 -31.70 -6.84
CA VAL A 413 -1.74 -31.36 -6.10
C VAL A 413 -1.91 -31.56 -4.58
N LEU A 414 -3.11 -31.31 -4.03
CA LEU A 414 -3.41 -31.59 -2.62
C LEU A 414 -3.37 -33.09 -2.34
N ALA A 415 -4.01 -33.91 -3.19
CA ALA A 415 -3.94 -35.36 -3.09
C ALA A 415 -2.50 -35.87 -3.24
N GLY A 416 -1.74 -35.35 -4.20
CA GLY A 416 -0.33 -35.69 -4.44
C GLY A 416 0.57 -35.34 -3.26
N ALA A 417 0.27 -34.28 -2.52
CA ALA A 417 0.98 -33.90 -1.29
C ALA A 417 0.55 -34.72 -0.05
N GLY A 418 -0.48 -35.58 -0.14
CA GLY A 418 -0.95 -36.43 0.95
C GLY A 418 -2.04 -35.80 1.82
N PHE A 419 -2.63 -34.70 1.41
CA PHE A 419 -3.77 -34.11 2.11
C PHE A 419 -5.05 -34.92 1.89
N VAL A 420 -5.87 -34.98 2.95
CA VAL A 420 -7.17 -35.62 2.97
C VAL A 420 -8.26 -34.63 3.40
N GLU A 421 -9.52 -35.00 3.28
CA GLU A 421 -10.67 -34.18 3.71
C GLU A 421 -10.61 -32.75 3.13
N VAL A 422 -10.33 -32.67 1.83
CA VAL A 422 -10.24 -31.37 1.13
C VAL A 422 -11.64 -30.75 1.01
N HIS A 423 -11.81 -29.60 1.61
CA HIS A 423 -13.00 -28.76 1.48
C HIS A 423 -12.67 -27.50 0.70
N PHE A 424 -13.45 -27.17 -0.31
CA PHE A 424 -13.29 -25.98 -1.13
C PHE A 424 -14.60 -25.20 -1.15
N GLU A 425 -14.53 -23.92 -0.92
CA GLU A 425 -15.67 -23.01 -1.02
C GLU A 425 -15.33 -21.85 -1.97
N ALA A 426 -16.13 -21.67 -3.02
CA ALA A 426 -15.98 -20.53 -3.92
C ALA A 426 -16.38 -19.24 -3.20
N LYS A 427 -15.52 -18.24 -3.22
CA LYS A 427 -15.70 -16.94 -2.54
C LYS A 427 -15.16 -15.81 -3.40
N ALA A 428 -15.85 -14.70 -3.39
CA ALA A 428 -15.29 -13.44 -3.86
C ALA A 428 -14.35 -12.87 -2.77
N LEU A 429 -13.06 -12.80 -3.05
CA LEU A 429 -12.03 -12.48 -2.05
C LEU A 429 -11.82 -10.98 -1.86
N ARG A 430 -11.85 -10.22 -2.96
CA ARG A 430 -11.69 -8.76 -2.99
C ARG A 430 -12.23 -8.17 -4.29
N ARG A 431 -12.25 -6.85 -4.38
CA ARG A 431 -12.49 -6.14 -5.65
C ARG A 431 -11.16 -5.77 -6.31
N GLU A 432 -11.13 -5.77 -7.64
CA GLU A 432 -10.04 -5.26 -8.45
C GLU A 432 -10.63 -4.57 -9.69
N ALA A 433 -10.21 -3.35 -9.98
CA ALA A 433 -10.80 -2.52 -11.03
C ALA A 433 -12.36 -2.49 -11.01
N GLY A 434 -12.93 -2.40 -9.80
CA GLY A 434 -14.39 -2.35 -9.59
C GLY A 434 -15.13 -3.68 -9.70
N ARG A 435 -14.47 -4.78 -10.11
CA ARG A 435 -15.05 -6.13 -10.25
C ARG A 435 -14.63 -7.03 -9.08
N TRP A 436 -15.50 -7.98 -8.71
CA TRP A 436 -15.11 -9.00 -7.75
C TRP A 436 -14.14 -9.99 -8.39
N VAL A 437 -13.07 -10.32 -7.67
CA VAL A 437 -12.13 -11.37 -8.06
C VAL A 437 -12.67 -12.70 -7.58
N ASP A 438 -12.92 -13.60 -8.54
CA ASP A 438 -13.34 -14.96 -8.27
C ASP A 438 -12.19 -15.73 -7.63
N GLY A 439 -12.45 -16.34 -6.49
CA GLY A 439 -11.49 -17.11 -5.75
C GLY A 439 -12.13 -18.30 -5.03
N GLY A 440 -11.31 -18.99 -4.28
CA GLY A 440 -11.71 -20.09 -3.43
C GLY A 440 -10.95 -20.09 -2.12
N VAL A 441 -11.59 -20.55 -1.09
CA VAL A 441 -10.98 -20.88 0.20
C VAL A 441 -10.94 -22.39 0.32
N VAL A 442 -9.76 -22.92 0.62
CA VAL A 442 -9.48 -24.33 0.74
C VAL A 442 -9.13 -24.66 2.19
N ARG A 443 -9.68 -25.76 2.71
CA ARG A 443 -9.24 -26.40 3.94
C ARG A 443 -8.91 -27.86 3.63
N ALA A 444 -7.74 -28.31 4.03
CA ALA A 444 -7.29 -29.68 3.86
C ALA A 444 -6.62 -30.17 5.15
N ARG A 445 -6.70 -31.48 5.44
CA ARG A 445 -6.16 -32.08 6.64
C ARG A 445 -4.99 -33.00 6.30
N ARG A 446 -3.90 -32.96 7.11
CA ARG A 446 -2.88 -34.00 7.10
C ARG A 446 -3.45 -35.26 7.77
N ALA A 447 -3.29 -36.42 7.13
CA ALA A 447 -3.66 -37.70 7.74
C ALA A 447 -2.86 -37.95 9.05
N HIS A 448 -3.42 -38.81 9.90
CA HIS A 448 -2.76 -39.23 11.16
C HIS A 448 -1.52 -40.06 10.92
#